data_9ecaa695f681121140dd5dea2fc0105f
#
_entry.id   9ecaa695f681121140dd5dea2fc0105f
#
_cell.length_a   1.000
_cell.length_b   1.000
_cell.length_c   1.000
_cell.angle_alpha   90.00
_cell.angle_beta   90.00
_cell.angle_gamma   90.00
#
_symmetry.space_group_name_H-M   'P 1'
#
loop_
_entity.id
_entity.type
_entity.pdbx_description
1 polymer ?
#
loop_
_entity_poly.entity_id
_entity_poly.type
_entity_poly.pdbx_seq_one_letter_code
_entity_poly.pdbx_strand_id
1 'polypeptide(L)'
;MPSLVGSEMCIRDRCLSVLYLPICAIIKCTSEGSVFFRQKRIGKNKKYFNILKFRTMRIDTPKDCPTHLLKNPEQYITKVGAFLRKTSLDELPQIFNIFKGDMSVIGPRPALWNQDDLISERDEYGINDLKPGLTGWAQINGRDELPIPEKVQMDKVYCDNVSFVFDVKCLFMTVVSVFKHDGVVEGGTGAIADEE
;
A
#
# COMPACT_ATOMS: atom_id res chain seq x y z
N MET A 1 -34.68 7.74 -12.98
CA MET A 1 -33.55 7.50 -13.88
C MET A 1 -32.59 6.46 -13.31
N PRO A 2 -32.88 5.16 -13.48
CA PRO A 2 -32.00 4.09 -12.96
C PRO A 2 -30.92 3.61 -13.93
N SER A 3 -30.91 4.08 -15.18
CA SER A 3 -30.09 3.46 -16.23
C SER A 3 -28.61 3.93 -16.29
N LEU A 4 -28.28 5.09 -15.79
CA LEU A 4 -26.90 5.63 -15.87
C LEU A 4 -25.98 5.01 -14.80
N VAL A 5 -26.48 4.82 -13.59
CA VAL A 5 -25.68 4.20 -12.49
C VAL A 5 -25.32 2.74 -12.82
N GLY A 6 -26.21 2.01 -13.48
CA GLY A 6 -25.94 0.63 -13.89
C GLY A 6 -24.91 0.52 -15.02
N SER A 7 -24.87 1.47 -15.97
CA SER A 7 -23.91 1.45 -17.08
C SER A 7 -22.50 1.85 -16.65
N GLU A 8 -22.36 2.82 -15.77
CA GLU A 8 -21.04 3.22 -15.22
C GLU A 8 -20.41 2.12 -14.36
N MET A 9 -21.19 1.44 -13.54
CA MET A 9 -20.73 0.25 -12.84
C MET A 9 -20.26 -0.84 -13.80
N CYS A 10 -20.99 -1.08 -14.88
CA CYS A 10 -20.66 -2.11 -15.86
C CYS A 10 -19.36 -1.81 -16.63
N ILE A 11 -19.12 -0.56 -17.01
CA ILE A 11 -17.88 -0.13 -17.69
C ILE A 11 -16.68 -0.26 -16.76
N ARG A 12 -16.80 0.21 -15.53
CA ARG A 12 -15.77 0.09 -14.52
C ARG A 12 -15.40 -1.36 -14.24
N ASP A 13 -16.41 -2.22 -14.04
CA ASP A 13 -16.20 -3.64 -13.75
C ASP A 13 -15.54 -4.37 -14.92
N ARG A 14 -15.87 -3.99 -16.15
CA ARG A 14 -15.19 -4.51 -17.35
C ARG A 14 -13.75 -4.05 -17.47
N CYS A 15 -13.44 -2.77 -17.25
CA CYS A 15 -12.07 -2.27 -17.26
C CYS A 15 -11.20 -2.92 -16.18
N LEU A 16 -11.74 -3.08 -14.98
CA LEU A 16 -11.06 -3.78 -13.90
C LEU A 16 -10.88 -5.27 -14.22
N SER A 17 -11.88 -5.94 -14.78
CA SER A 17 -11.80 -7.37 -15.11
C SER A 17 -10.70 -7.69 -16.13
N VAL A 18 -10.47 -6.82 -17.10
CA VAL A 18 -9.41 -6.98 -18.12
C VAL A 18 -8.03 -7.04 -17.49
N LEU A 19 -7.80 -6.26 -16.43
CA LEU A 19 -6.52 -6.27 -15.69
C LEU A 19 -6.46 -7.38 -14.63
N TYR A 20 -7.55 -7.59 -13.90
CA TYR A 20 -7.57 -8.51 -12.75
C TYR A 20 -7.53 -9.97 -13.17
N LEU A 21 -8.30 -10.36 -14.21
CA LEU A 21 -8.40 -11.75 -14.62
C LEU A 21 -7.06 -12.34 -15.07
N PRO A 22 -6.25 -11.68 -15.93
CA PRO A 22 -4.94 -12.19 -16.30
C PRO A 22 -4.00 -12.31 -15.09
N ILE A 23 -3.95 -11.30 -14.21
CA ILE A 23 -3.11 -11.32 -13.02
C ILE A 23 -3.52 -12.47 -12.09
N CYS A 24 -4.83 -12.64 -11.84
CA CYS A 24 -5.35 -13.75 -11.02
C CYS A 24 -4.98 -15.12 -11.61
N ALA A 25 -5.14 -15.29 -12.92
CA ALA A 25 -4.79 -16.52 -13.61
C ALA A 25 -3.30 -16.82 -13.48
N ILE A 26 -2.43 -15.84 -13.74
CA ILE A 26 -0.97 -16.00 -13.65
C ILE A 26 -0.56 -16.36 -12.22
N ILE A 27 -1.07 -15.66 -11.19
CA ILE A 27 -0.77 -15.98 -9.80
C ILE A 27 -1.22 -17.39 -9.45
N LYS A 28 -2.41 -17.79 -9.89
CA LYS A 28 -2.96 -19.12 -9.60
C LYS A 28 -2.18 -20.24 -10.27
N CYS A 29 -1.69 -20.01 -11.49
CA CYS A 29 -0.88 -20.99 -12.24
C CYS A 29 0.58 -21.09 -11.75
N THR A 30 1.10 -20.02 -11.15
CA THR A 30 2.52 -19.94 -10.77
C THR A 30 2.80 -20.22 -9.30
N SER A 31 1.77 -20.16 -8.45
CA SER A 31 1.94 -20.39 -7.02
C SER A 31 0.68 -20.96 -6.37
N GLU A 32 0.85 -21.88 -5.42
CA GLU A 32 -0.25 -22.49 -4.66
C GLU A 32 -0.89 -21.50 -3.67
N GLY A 33 -2.20 -21.62 -3.45
CA GLY A 33 -2.96 -20.89 -2.44
C GLY A 33 -3.86 -19.79 -3.00
N SER A 34 -4.26 -18.83 -2.14
CA SER A 34 -5.15 -17.72 -2.50
C SER A 34 -4.46 -16.72 -3.41
N VAL A 35 -5.20 -16.18 -4.40
CA VAL A 35 -4.72 -15.09 -5.27
C VAL A 35 -4.55 -13.79 -4.49
N PHE A 36 -5.42 -13.56 -3.52
CA PHE A 36 -5.40 -12.36 -2.71
C PHE A 36 -4.71 -12.60 -1.37
N PHE A 37 -3.90 -11.64 -0.97
CA PHE A 37 -3.32 -11.50 0.35
C PHE A 37 -4.10 -10.46 1.15
N ARG A 38 -4.35 -10.78 2.42
CA ARG A 38 -5.03 -9.89 3.37
C ARG A 38 -4.14 -9.70 4.58
N GLN A 39 -4.00 -8.45 5.02
CA GLN A 39 -3.21 -8.12 6.20
C GLN A 39 -3.93 -7.07 7.03
N LYS A 40 -3.94 -7.28 8.34
CA LYS A 40 -4.56 -6.36 9.30
C LYS A 40 -3.76 -5.07 9.38
N ARG A 41 -4.42 -3.94 9.22
CA ARG A 41 -3.84 -2.60 9.22
C ARG A 41 -4.66 -1.66 10.08
N ILE A 42 -4.03 -0.53 10.46
CA ILE A 42 -4.68 0.57 11.17
C ILE A 42 -5.30 1.51 10.14
N GLY A 43 -6.59 1.78 10.31
CA GLY A 43 -7.36 2.74 9.54
C GLY A 43 -7.69 3.99 10.35
N LYS A 44 -8.64 4.78 9.86
CA LYS A 44 -9.10 6.01 10.50
C LYS A 44 -9.53 5.76 11.94
N ASN A 45 -9.15 6.66 12.87
CA ASN A 45 -9.43 6.57 14.30
C ASN A 45 -8.96 5.23 14.91
N LYS A 46 -7.85 4.72 14.43
CA LYS A 46 -7.24 3.44 14.84
C LYS A 46 -8.13 2.21 14.68
N LYS A 47 -9.17 2.28 13.87
CA LYS A 47 -10.02 1.13 13.55
C LYS A 47 -9.26 0.16 12.64
N TYR A 48 -9.31 -1.12 12.99
CA TYR A 48 -8.68 -2.16 12.18
C TYR A 48 -9.45 -2.42 10.89
N PHE A 49 -8.71 -2.60 9.80
CA PHE A 49 -9.25 -3.12 8.55
C PHE A 49 -8.26 -4.09 7.91
N ASN A 50 -8.71 -4.85 6.93
CA ASN A 50 -7.85 -5.74 6.17
C ASN A 50 -7.53 -5.11 4.82
N ILE A 51 -6.26 -4.74 4.62
CA ILE A 51 -5.78 -4.32 3.30
C ILE A 51 -5.79 -5.50 2.34
N LEU A 52 -6.20 -5.26 1.11
CA LEU A 52 -6.26 -6.28 0.07
C LEU A 52 -5.17 -6.05 -0.96
N LYS A 53 -4.36 -7.07 -1.24
CA LYS A 53 -3.30 -7.05 -2.26
C LYS A 53 -3.33 -8.33 -3.09
N PHE A 54 -2.72 -8.31 -4.27
CA PHE A 54 -2.36 -9.56 -4.93
C PHE A 54 -1.22 -10.23 -4.16
N ARG A 55 -1.27 -11.56 -4.09
CA ARG A 55 -0.21 -12.32 -3.44
C ARG A 55 1.06 -12.31 -4.30
N THR A 56 2.14 -11.83 -3.73
CA THR A 56 3.47 -11.73 -4.35
C THR A 56 4.49 -12.67 -3.71
N MET A 57 4.14 -13.25 -2.56
CA MET A 57 5.02 -14.13 -1.80
C MET A 57 4.43 -15.53 -1.68
N ARG A 58 5.29 -16.50 -1.38
CA ARG A 58 4.94 -17.90 -1.15
C ARG A 58 4.06 -18.05 0.09
N ILE A 59 3.32 -19.16 0.17
CA ILE A 59 2.38 -19.42 1.25
C ILE A 59 3.07 -19.67 2.60
N ASP A 60 4.31 -20.13 2.56
CA ASP A 60 5.16 -20.42 3.73
C ASP A 60 5.81 -19.17 4.35
N THR A 61 5.54 -17.97 3.79
CA THR A 61 6.03 -16.69 4.33
C THR A 61 5.34 -16.34 5.64
N PRO A 62 6.09 -15.92 6.69
CA PRO A 62 5.51 -15.40 7.92
C PRO A 62 4.57 -14.21 7.66
N LYS A 63 3.31 -14.29 8.12
CA LYS A 63 2.26 -13.30 7.79
C LYS A 63 2.33 -12.04 8.66
N ASP A 64 2.85 -12.18 9.88
CA ASP A 64 2.83 -11.11 10.89
C ASP A 64 4.16 -10.33 10.96
N CYS A 65 5.10 -10.65 10.09
CA CYS A 65 6.38 -9.97 10.00
C CYS A 65 6.37 -9.02 8.78
N PRO A 66 6.73 -7.74 8.97
CA PRO A 66 6.97 -6.83 7.85
C PRO A 66 8.06 -7.39 6.93
N THR A 67 7.91 -7.19 5.62
CA THR A 67 8.85 -7.76 4.64
C THR A 67 10.30 -7.31 4.87
N HIS A 68 10.51 -6.07 5.34
CA HIS A 68 11.84 -5.53 5.63
C HIS A 68 12.50 -6.13 6.88
N LEU A 69 11.75 -6.78 7.76
CA LEU A 69 12.28 -7.50 8.93
C LEU A 69 12.51 -8.99 8.67
N LEU A 70 12.14 -9.50 7.48
CA LEU A 70 12.40 -10.87 7.11
C LEU A 70 13.88 -11.05 6.75
N LYS A 71 14.51 -12.07 7.30
CA LYS A 71 15.82 -12.53 6.83
C LYS A 71 15.67 -13.08 5.42
N ASN A 72 16.37 -12.50 4.43
CA ASN A 72 16.34 -12.88 3.02
C ASN A 72 14.91 -12.88 2.40
N PRO A 73 14.20 -11.75 2.37
CA PRO A 73 12.83 -11.67 1.87
C PRO A 73 12.69 -12.13 0.42
N GLU A 74 13.75 -12.02 -0.38
CA GLU A 74 13.80 -12.42 -1.79
C GLU A 74 13.48 -13.90 -2.01
N GLN A 75 13.82 -14.78 -1.06
CA GLN A 75 13.55 -16.23 -1.14
C GLN A 75 12.05 -16.55 -1.12
N TYR A 76 11.27 -15.67 -0.55
CA TYR A 76 9.81 -15.82 -0.43
C TYR A 76 9.05 -15.14 -1.57
N ILE A 77 9.70 -14.22 -2.31
CA ILE A 77 9.05 -13.50 -3.41
C ILE A 77 9.02 -14.40 -4.65
N THR A 78 7.82 -14.57 -5.24
CA THR A 78 7.69 -15.31 -6.50
C THR A 78 8.17 -14.44 -7.68
N LYS A 79 8.61 -15.05 -8.80
CA LYS A 79 9.03 -14.32 -10.00
C LYS A 79 7.94 -13.36 -10.50
N VAL A 80 6.69 -13.81 -10.49
CA VAL A 80 5.51 -12.99 -10.82
C VAL A 80 5.31 -11.90 -9.76
N GLY A 81 5.49 -12.25 -8.48
CA GLY A 81 5.41 -11.32 -7.37
C GLY A 81 6.41 -10.18 -7.47
N ALA A 82 7.65 -10.45 -7.86
CA ALA A 82 8.68 -9.44 -8.08
C ALA A 82 8.25 -8.44 -9.17
N PHE A 83 7.73 -8.93 -10.30
CA PHE A 83 7.19 -8.07 -11.35
C PHE A 83 6.01 -7.22 -10.86
N LEU A 84 5.05 -7.82 -10.13
CA LEU A 84 3.88 -7.10 -9.62
C LEU A 84 4.28 -6.00 -8.62
N ARG A 85 5.26 -6.25 -7.75
CA ARG A 85 5.82 -5.26 -6.81
C ARG A 85 6.53 -4.13 -7.54
N LYS A 86 7.40 -4.46 -8.49
CA LYS A 86 8.14 -3.47 -9.28
C LYS A 86 7.20 -2.51 -10.03
N THR A 87 6.05 -3.00 -10.48
CA THR A 87 5.05 -2.21 -11.19
C THR A 87 3.94 -1.65 -10.28
N SER A 88 3.99 -1.93 -8.97
CA SER A 88 2.94 -1.61 -7.98
C SER A 88 1.55 -2.18 -8.32
N LEU A 89 1.49 -3.13 -9.25
CA LEU A 89 0.23 -3.79 -9.63
C LEU A 89 -0.32 -4.69 -8.52
N ASP A 90 0.52 -5.12 -7.58
CA ASP A 90 0.08 -5.88 -6.41
C ASP A 90 -0.87 -5.08 -5.50
N GLU A 91 -0.82 -3.77 -5.55
CA GLU A 91 -1.67 -2.89 -4.75
C GLU A 91 -3.04 -2.56 -5.39
N LEU A 92 -3.26 -2.93 -6.66
CA LEU A 92 -4.54 -2.69 -7.33
C LEU A 92 -5.78 -3.16 -6.54
N PRO A 93 -5.78 -4.30 -5.84
CA PRO A 93 -6.94 -4.72 -5.05
C PRO A 93 -7.32 -3.77 -3.91
N GLN A 94 -6.43 -2.85 -3.50
CA GLN A 94 -6.77 -1.84 -2.49
C GLN A 94 -7.87 -0.87 -2.96
N ILE A 95 -8.15 -0.81 -4.26
CA ILE A 95 -9.28 -0.05 -4.78
C ILE A 95 -10.61 -0.49 -4.14
N PHE A 96 -10.74 -1.78 -3.78
CA PHE A 96 -11.92 -2.27 -3.05
C PHE A 96 -11.97 -1.74 -1.61
N ASN A 97 -10.81 -1.52 -0.95
CA ASN A 97 -10.76 -0.87 0.34
C ASN A 97 -11.16 0.61 0.24
N ILE A 98 -10.80 1.30 -0.85
CA ILE A 98 -11.21 2.68 -1.11
C ILE A 98 -12.73 2.74 -1.32
N PHE A 99 -13.31 1.89 -2.14
CA PHE A 99 -14.76 1.85 -2.37
C PHE A 99 -15.56 1.50 -1.13
N LYS A 100 -15.01 0.63 -0.28
CA LYS A 100 -15.62 0.28 1.00
C LYS A 100 -15.54 1.44 2.01
N GLY A 101 -14.66 2.41 1.77
CA GLY A 101 -14.45 3.57 2.64
C GLY A 101 -13.43 3.34 3.76
N ASP A 102 -12.72 2.21 3.75
CA ASP A 102 -11.62 1.91 4.70
C ASP A 102 -10.39 2.79 4.40
N MET A 103 -10.18 3.16 3.13
CA MET A 103 -9.04 3.93 2.65
C MET A 103 -9.46 5.11 1.78
N SER A 104 -8.54 6.02 1.52
CA SER A 104 -8.61 7.07 0.50
C SER A 104 -7.56 6.82 -0.59
N VAL A 105 -7.61 7.59 -1.68
CA VAL A 105 -6.57 7.56 -2.72
C VAL A 105 -5.29 8.17 -2.16
N ILE A 106 -5.40 9.36 -1.54
CA ILE A 106 -4.28 10.09 -0.94
C ILE A 106 -4.43 10.08 0.58
N GLY A 107 -3.33 9.85 1.29
CA GLY A 107 -3.28 9.86 2.75
C GLY A 107 -2.03 9.15 3.31
N PRO A 108 -1.85 9.17 4.63
CA PRO A 108 -0.78 8.42 5.27
C PRO A 108 -0.87 6.91 4.98
N ARG A 109 0.28 6.26 4.73
CA ARG A 109 0.29 4.81 4.49
C ARG A 109 -0.24 4.05 5.72
N PRO A 110 -1.15 3.08 5.57
CA PRO A 110 -1.71 2.37 6.72
C PRO A 110 -0.64 1.58 7.47
N ALA A 111 -0.47 1.86 8.77
CA ALA A 111 0.45 1.15 9.64
C ALA A 111 0.02 -0.32 9.83
N LEU A 112 0.97 -1.21 10.10
CA LEU A 112 0.66 -2.55 10.58
C LEU A 112 0.03 -2.46 11.98
N TRP A 113 -0.81 -3.41 12.31
CA TRP A 113 -1.51 -3.48 13.59
C TRP A 113 -0.58 -3.60 14.80
N ASN A 114 0.67 -4.04 14.60
CA ASN A 114 1.71 -4.26 15.60
C ASN A 114 2.89 -3.27 15.48
N GLN A 115 2.73 -2.16 14.79
CA GLN A 115 3.70 -1.07 14.70
C GLN A 115 3.35 0.02 15.72
N ASP A 116 3.43 -0.31 17.02
CA ASP A 116 3.03 0.57 18.12
C ASP A 116 3.83 1.87 18.14
N ASP A 117 5.11 1.83 17.78
CA ASP A 117 6.00 3.01 17.72
C ASP A 117 5.48 4.03 16.70
N LEU A 118 5.19 3.58 15.46
CA LEU A 118 4.66 4.44 14.41
C LEU A 118 3.25 4.97 14.77
N ILE A 119 2.42 4.12 15.39
CA ILE A 119 1.05 4.48 15.77
C ILE A 119 1.05 5.53 16.87
N SER A 120 1.88 5.37 17.90
CA SER A 120 1.97 6.31 19.02
C SER A 120 2.54 7.67 18.59
N GLU A 121 3.59 7.67 17.77
CA GLU A 121 4.17 8.90 17.25
C GLU A 121 3.21 9.68 16.33
N ARG A 122 2.40 8.97 15.52
CA ARG A 122 1.35 9.59 14.72
C ARG A 122 0.17 10.14 15.55
N ASP A 123 -0.10 9.55 16.73
CA ASP A 123 -1.15 10.06 17.62
C ASP A 123 -0.84 11.46 18.13
N GLU A 124 0.42 11.78 18.38
CA GLU A 124 0.86 13.11 18.85
C GLU A 124 0.45 14.23 17.88
N TYR A 125 0.32 13.91 16.59
CA TYR A 125 -0.02 14.87 15.53
C TYR A 125 -1.42 14.67 14.96
N GLY A 126 -2.26 13.79 15.52
CA GLY A 126 -3.61 13.53 15.04
C GLY A 126 -3.68 12.86 13.66
N ILE A 127 -2.56 12.29 13.18
CA ILE A 127 -2.46 11.68 11.85
C ILE A 127 -3.37 10.44 11.73
N ASN A 128 -3.56 9.71 12.84
CA ASN A 128 -4.41 8.52 12.87
C ASN A 128 -5.91 8.83 12.76
N ASP A 129 -6.31 10.11 12.82
CA ASP A 129 -7.69 10.54 12.59
C ASP A 129 -8.03 10.68 11.10
N LEU A 130 -7.02 10.64 10.23
CA LEU A 130 -7.19 10.63 8.79
C LEU A 130 -7.47 9.20 8.27
N LYS A 131 -8.12 9.12 7.10
CA LYS A 131 -8.18 7.86 6.36
C LYS A 131 -6.79 7.56 5.77
N PRO A 132 -6.29 6.33 5.92
CA PRO A 132 -5.05 5.93 5.26
C PRO A 132 -5.20 5.97 3.75
N GLY A 133 -4.11 6.31 3.05
CA GLY A 133 -4.07 6.42 1.61
C GLY A 133 -3.46 5.22 0.90
N LEU A 134 -3.80 5.06 -0.38
CA LEU A 134 -3.09 4.18 -1.31
C LEU A 134 -1.70 4.75 -1.60
N THR A 135 -1.62 6.06 -1.76
CA THR A 135 -0.38 6.84 -1.84
C THR A 135 -0.46 8.06 -0.93
N GLY A 136 0.66 8.72 -0.66
CA GLY A 136 0.72 9.88 0.22
C GLY A 136 2.07 10.57 0.19
N TRP A 137 2.16 11.70 0.90
CA TRP A 137 3.33 12.56 0.85
C TRP A 137 4.61 11.87 1.30
N ALA A 138 4.58 11.07 2.37
CA ALA A 138 5.72 10.28 2.83
C ALA A 138 6.17 9.24 1.79
N GLN A 139 5.21 8.58 1.12
CA GLN A 139 5.51 7.57 0.11
C GLN A 139 6.20 8.15 -1.13
N ILE A 140 5.86 9.39 -1.50
CA ILE A 140 6.46 10.09 -2.65
C ILE A 140 7.89 10.54 -2.34
N ASN A 141 8.17 10.88 -1.07
CA ASN A 141 9.44 11.49 -0.65
C ASN A 141 10.42 10.53 0.03
N GLY A 142 10.23 9.21 -0.05
CA GLY A 142 11.20 8.24 0.49
C GLY A 142 10.62 6.88 0.85
N ARG A 143 9.30 6.69 0.70
CA ARG A 143 8.61 5.39 0.87
C ARG A 143 8.91 4.71 2.21
N ASP A 144 9.29 3.43 2.13
CA ASP A 144 9.51 2.57 3.29
C ASP A 144 10.94 2.71 3.89
N GLU A 145 11.84 3.42 3.21
CA GLU A 145 13.23 3.64 3.64
C GLU A 145 13.38 4.72 4.72
N LEU A 146 12.37 5.60 4.85
CA LEU A 146 12.42 6.66 5.86
C LEU A 146 12.33 6.07 7.27
N PRO A 147 13.20 6.54 8.21
CA PRO A 147 13.02 6.31 9.64
C PRO A 147 11.64 6.76 10.12
N ILE A 148 11.12 6.16 11.19
CA ILE A 148 9.78 6.46 11.71
C ILE A 148 9.58 7.96 11.96
N PRO A 149 10.49 8.69 12.64
CA PRO A 149 10.31 10.12 12.88
C PRO A 149 10.18 10.96 11.61
N GLU A 150 11.01 10.68 10.59
CA GLU A 150 10.96 11.39 9.31
C GLU A 150 9.66 11.07 8.55
N LYS A 151 9.24 9.82 8.57
CA LYS A 151 7.96 9.37 8.00
C LYS A 151 6.78 10.09 8.64
N VAL A 152 6.77 10.22 9.96
CA VAL A 152 5.72 10.92 10.71
C VAL A 152 5.73 12.42 10.39
N GLN A 153 6.91 13.04 10.26
CA GLN A 153 7.00 14.45 9.85
C GLN A 153 6.42 14.68 8.44
N MET A 154 6.69 13.78 7.49
CA MET A 154 6.09 13.87 6.16
C MET A 154 4.57 13.66 6.19
N ASP A 155 4.09 12.71 6.99
CA ASP A 155 2.65 12.50 7.18
C ASP A 155 2.00 13.70 7.87
N LYS A 156 2.69 14.38 8.79
CA LYS A 156 2.24 15.63 9.41
C LYS A 156 2.12 16.75 8.38
N VAL A 157 3.12 16.93 7.51
CA VAL A 157 3.04 17.93 6.42
C VAL A 157 1.78 17.70 5.57
N TYR A 158 1.44 16.43 5.29
CA TYR A 158 0.19 16.14 4.61
C TYR A 158 -1.03 16.52 5.45
N CYS A 159 -1.05 16.13 6.72
CA CYS A 159 -2.15 16.42 7.65
C CYS A 159 -2.46 17.93 7.76
N ASP A 160 -1.41 18.75 7.86
CA ASP A 160 -1.52 20.22 7.99
C ASP A 160 -1.97 20.89 6.68
N ASN A 161 -1.77 20.25 5.53
CA ASN A 161 -2.04 20.81 4.21
C ASN A 161 -3.13 20.05 3.43
N VAL A 162 -3.97 19.26 4.08
CA VAL A 162 -5.04 18.50 3.41
C VAL A 162 -5.92 19.46 2.61
N SER A 163 -5.84 19.35 1.29
CA SER A 163 -6.65 20.12 0.34
C SER A 163 -6.70 19.41 -1.00
N PHE A 164 -7.74 19.68 -1.78
CA PHE A 164 -7.88 19.10 -3.11
C PHE A 164 -6.66 19.39 -4.01
N VAL A 165 -6.07 20.58 -3.93
CA VAL A 165 -4.89 20.95 -4.72
C VAL A 165 -3.67 20.14 -4.28
N PHE A 166 -3.49 19.92 -2.97
CA PHE A 166 -2.38 19.12 -2.46
C PHE A 166 -2.55 17.66 -2.81
N ASP A 167 -3.78 17.12 -2.79
CA ASP A 167 -4.09 15.76 -3.23
C ASP A 167 -3.76 15.56 -4.72
N VAL A 168 -4.15 16.51 -5.58
CA VAL A 168 -3.80 16.46 -7.01
C VAL A 168 -2.28 16.51 -7.21
N LYS A 169 -1.57 17.35 -6.45
CA LYS A 169 -0.10 17.38 -6.45
C LYS A 169 0.50 16.02 -6.06
N CYS A 170 0.01 15.42 -4.98
CA CYS A 170 0.46 14.10 -4.53
C CYS A 170 0.21 13.03 -5.60
N LEU A 171 -0.96 13.04 -6.23
CA LEU A 171 -1.30 12.10 -7.29
C LEU A 171 -0.35 12.25 -8.48
N PHE A 172 -0.10 13.47 -8.95
CA PHE A 172 0.82 13.74 -10.05
C PHE A 172 2.24 13.28 -9.72
N MET A 173 2.74 13.61 -8.54
CA MET A 173 4.06 13.19 -8.10
C MET A 173 4.17 11.67 -7.96
N THR A 174 3.11 10.99 -7.53
CA THR A 174 3.06 9.51 -7.49
C THR A 174 3.26 8.92 -8.89
N VAL A 175 2.53 9.45 -9.89
CA VAL A 175 2.67 8.99 -11.27
C VAL A 175 4.12 9.19 -11.75
N VAL A 176 4.72 10.35 -11.51
CA VAL A 176 6.11 10.63 -11.86
C VAL A 176 7.08 9.68 -11.16
N SER A 177 6.90 9.42 -9.85
CA SER A 177 7.73 8.50 -9.08
C SER A 177 7.66 7.06 -9.58
N VAL A 178 6.47 6.59 -9.95
CA VAL A 178 6.30 5.26 -10.55
C VAL A 178 7.05 5.13 -11.88
N PHE A 179 7.00 6.16 -12.74
CA PHE A 179 7.73 6.15 -14.02
C PHE A 179 9.25 6.27 -13.85
N LYS A 180 9.73 7.01 -12.87
CA LYS A 180 11.16 7.14 -12.59
C LYS A 180 11.77 5.91 -11.92
N HIS A 181 10.95 4.97 -11.44
CA HIS A 181 11.39 3.81 -10.64
C HIS A 181 12.17 4.20 -9.38
N ASP A 182 12.02 5.45 -8.88
CA ASP A 182 12.68 5.91 -7.68
C ASP A 182 12.11 5.19 -6.45
N GLY A 183 12.96 4.51 -5.68
CA GLY A 183 12.63 3.97 -4.35
C GLY A 183 11.87 2.64 -4.32
N VAL A 184 11.88 1.83 -5.38
CA VAL A 184 11.48 0.42 -5.28
C VAL A 184 12.72 -0.41 -4.96
N VAL A 185 13.17 -0.36 -3.70
CA VAL A 185 14.17 -1.31 -3.19
C VAL A 185 13.41 -2.55 -2.73
N GLU A 186 13.51 -3.62 -3.51
CA GLU A 186 13.02 -4.93 -3.11
C GLU A 186 13.87 -5.41 -1.92
N GLY A 187 13.28 -5.38 -0.72
CA GLY A 187 13.94 -5.89 0.48
C GLY A 187 14.98 -4.94 1.09
N GLY A 188 14.92 -3.65 0.82
CA GLY A 188 15.78 -2.65 1.44
C GLY A 188 15.66 -2.69 2.97
N THR A 189 16.70 -3.21 3.60
CA THR A 189 16.96 -3.07 5.02
C THR A 189 17.31 -1.60 5.25
N GLY A 190 16.30 -0.78 5.56
CA GLY A 190 16.56 0.49 6.20
C GLY A 190 17.30 0.20 7.50
N ALA A 191 18.58 0.49 7.50
CA ALA A 191 19.48 0.63 8.63
C ALA A 191 19.17 -0.26 9.88
N ILE A 192 19.67 -1.48 9.87
CA ILE A 192 20.36 -2.07 11.01
C ILE A 192 21.74 -2.43 10.47
N ALA A 193 22.55 -1.42 10.22
CA ALA A 193 23.98 -1.51 10.21
C ALA A 193 24.45 -0.80 11.47
N ASP A 194 25.35 -1.49 12.16
CA ASP A 194 26.21 -1.01 13.22
C ASP A 194 25.63 -0.93 14.64
N GLU A 195 25.49 -2.09 15.28
CA GLU A 195 25.98 -2.28 16.65
C GLU A 195 26.86 -3.54 16.63
N GLU A 196 28.16 -3.33 16.43
CA GLU A 196 29.23 -4.11 17.04
C GLU A 196 29.67 -3.44 18.33
#